data_2695cbac4165ef89b2d6818dd1bf46df
#
_entry.id   2695cbac4165ef89b2d6818dd1bf46df
#
_cell.length_a   1.000
_cell.length_b   1.000
_cell.length_c   1.000
_cell.angle_alpha   90.00
_cell.angle_beta   90.00
_cell.angle_gamma   90.00
#
_symmetry.space_group_name_H-M   'P 1'
#
loop_
_entity.id
_entity.type
_entity.pdbx_description
1 polymer ?
#
loop_
_entity_poly.entity_id
_entity_poly.type
_entity_poly.pdbx_seq_one_letter_code
_entity_poly.pdbx_strand_id
1 'polypeptide(L)'
;DTIDSLWQIDADVRRGDHPKSFYDYRFSEQLKDIPIDELIKAHYRLCGVDEYINLMIGDSRWLWKWYDEESLQFVYIDGDHNYEIVKLDIDNWWSRVKVGGYLGGDDIDAYPSVLRAMNELIERENIPNHKIQIFPNSFLIRK
;
A
#
# COMPACT_ATOMS: atom_id res chain seq x y z
N ASP A 1 -10.62 5.95 -1.01
CA ASP A 1 -9.74 6.04 0.17
C ASP A 1 -8.44 5.35 -0.19
N THR A 2 -7.37 6.10 -0.27
CA THR A 2 -6.01 5.60 -0.47
C THR A 2 -5.40 5.40 0.91
N ILE A 3 -5.08 4.18 1.26
CA ILE A 3 -4.22 3.89 2.39
C ILE A 3 -2.83 3.86 1.82
N ASP A 4 -2.12 4.93 2.04
CA ASP A 4 -0.77 5.05 1.56
C ASP A 4 0.19 4.82 2.74
N SER A 5 1.15 3.97 2.54
CA SER A 5 2.25 3.76 3.48
C SER A 5 3.32 4.86 3.32
N LEU A 6 2.87 6.09 3.18
CA LEU A 6 3.71 7.29 3.11
C LEU A 6 4.75 7.37 4.23
N TRP A 7 4.41 6.78 5.33
CA TRP A 7 5.27 6.57 6.46
C TRP A 7 6.54 5.77 6.11
N GLN A 8 6.43 4.77 5.23
CA GLN A 8 7.58 3.98 4.77
C GLN A 8 8.51 4.81 3.88
N ILE A 9 7.95 5.54 2.93
CA ILE A 9 8.73 6.41 2.03
C ILE A 9 9.50 7.45 2.82
N ASP A 10 8.88 8.08 3.81
CA ASP A 10 9.54 9.06 4.68
C ASP A 10 10.63 8.41 5.56
N ALA A 11 10.40 7.23 6.10
CA ALA A 11 11.36 6.51 6.93
C ALA A 11 12.58 6.04 6.12
N ASP A 12 12.39 5.58 4.90
CA ASP A 12 13.46 5.08 4.03
C ASP A 12 14.28 6.23 3.44
N VAL A 13 13.65 7.31 3.03
CA VAL A 13 14.32 8.54 2.60
C VAL A 13 15.16 9.14 3.73
N ARG A 14 14.67 9.16 4.96
CA ARG A 14 15.40 9.66 6.12
C ARG A 14 16.57 8.75 6.53
N ARG A 15 16.45 7.44 6.37
CA ARG A 15 17.52 6.48 6.68
C ARG A 15 18.65 6.47 5.65
N GLY A 16 18.39 6.98 4.45
CA GLY A 16 19.37 7.01 3.37
C GLY A 16 19.71 5.64 2.79
N ASP A 17 18.84 4.65 2.99
CA ASP A 17 19.04 3.25 2.63
C ASP A 17 18.74 2.97 1.15
N HIS A 18 18.09 3.90 0.46
CA HIS A 18 17.87 3.79 -0.98
C HIS A 18 19.01 4.40 -1.80
N PRO A 19 19.38 3.76 -2.93
CA PRO A 19 20.28 4.39 -3.88
C PRO A 19 19.64 5.71 -4.32
N LYS A 20 20.33 6.82 -4.04
CA LYS A 20 19.86 8.16 -4.34
C LYS A 20 19.50 8.27 -5.81
N SER A 21 18.23 8.18 -6.14
CA SER A 21 17.76 8.49 -7.47
C SER A 21 17.92 10.00 -7.73
N PHE A 22 17.98 10.40 -8.99
CA PHE A 22 18.10 11.82 -9.35
C PHE A 22 16.93 12.67 -8.79
N TYR A 23 15.79 12.06 -8.53
CA TYR A 23 14.63 12.68 -7.89
C TYR A 23 14.86 12.92 -6.40
N ASP A 24 15.41 11.95 -5.66
CA ASP A 24 15.66 12.04 -4.22
C ASP A 24 16.59 13.20 -3.88
N TYR A 25 17.57 13.48 -4.73
CA TYR A 25 18.57 14.51 -4.46
C TYR A 25 18.06 15.95 -4.64
N ARG A 26 17.15 16.19 -5.58
CA ARG A 26 16.62 17.54 -5.84
C ARG A 26 15.47 17.93 -4.93
N PHE A 27 14.63 16.98 -4.56
CA PHE A 27 13.45 17.25 -3.74
C PHE A 27 13.76 17.21 -2.25
N SER A 28 14.68 16.35 -1.78
CA SER A 28 14.97 16.20 -0.36
C SER A 28 15.54 17.46 0.28
N GLU A 29 16.42 18.20 -0.41
CA GLU A 29 17.04 19.43 0.11
C GLU A 29 16.07 20.63 0.17
N GLN A 30 15.15 20.72 -0.80
CA GLN A 30 14.20 21.83 -0.88
C GLN A 30 12.95 21.59 -0.05
N LEU A 31 12.61 20.34 0.21
CA LEU A 31 11.34 19.95 0.84
C LEU A 31 11.52 19.28 2.22
N LYS A 32 12.76 19.14 2.69
CA LYS A 32 13.11 18.42 3.93
C LYS A 32 12.41 18.95 5.20
N ASP A 33 12.04 20.21 5.18
CA ASP A 33 11.38 20.87 6.31
C ASP A 33 9.85 20.89 6.18
N ILE A 34 9.30 20.38 5.07
CA ILE A 34 7.86 20.31 4.84
C ILE A 34 7.37 18.92 5.25
N PRO A 35 6.37 18.81 6.13
CA PRO A 35 5.75 17.53 6.45
C PRO A 35 5.25 16.81 5.19
N ILE A 36 5.49 15.49 5.10
CA ILE A 36 5.17 14.70 3.91
C ILE A 36 3.68 14.77 3.55
N ASP A 37 2.80 14.78 4.55
CA ASP A 37 1.37 14.91 4.36
C ASP A 37 0.96 16.24 3.70
N GLU A 38 1.67 17.33 4.01
CA GLU A 38 1.43 18.62 3.36
C GLU A 38 1.87 18.62 1.89
N LEU A 39 2.97 17.94 1.57
CA LEU A 39 3.40 17.74 0.19
C LEU A 39 2.38 16.95 -0.62
N ILE A 40 1.84 15.89 -0.04
CA ILE A 40 0.84 15.05 -0.69
C ILE A 40 -0.46 15.81 -0.90
N LYS A 41 -0.94 16.50 0.12
CA LYS A 41 -2.13 17.36 -0.01
C LYS A 41 -1.94 18.43 -1.09
N ALA A 42 -0.75 19.03 -1.16
CA ALA A 42 -0.41 19.99 -2.21
C ALA A 42 -0.44 19.32 -3.60
N HIS A 43 0.11 18.10 -3.73
CA HIS A 43 0.07 17.35 -4.97
C HIS A 43 -1.36 17.01 -5.40
N TYR A 44 -2.22 16.56 -4.49
CA TYR A 44 -3.64 16.29 -4.78
C TYR A 44 -4.38 17.53 -5.26
N ARG A 45 -4.13 18.70 -4.65
CA ARG A 45 -4.68 19.98 -5.11
C ARG A 45 -4.21 20.35 -6.52
N LEU A 46 -2.91 20.16 -6.79
CA LEU A 46 -2.35 20.42 -8.13
C LEU A 46 -2.96 19.52 -9.20
N CYS A 47 -3.28 18.28 -8.86
CA CYS A 47 -3.96 17.34 -9.75
C CYS A 47 -5.48 17.55 -9.83
N GLY A 48 -6.06 18.40 -8.98
CA GLY A 48 -7.51 18.63 -8.93
C GLY A 48 -8.31 17.42 -8.45
N VAL A 49 -7.73 16.60 -7.57
CA VAL A 49 -8.32 15.35 -7.08
C VAL A 49 -8.52 15.34 -5.57
N ASP A 50 -8.16 16.42 -4.88
CA ASP A 50 -8.20 16.53 -3.42
C ASP A 50 -9.60 16.32 -2.82
N GLU A 51 -10.66 16.68 -3.52
CA GLU A 51 -12.04 16.44 -3.09
C GLU A 51 -12.44 14.96 -3.10
N TYR A 52 -11.73 14.12 -3.85
CA TYR A 52 -11.99 12.67 -3.96
C TYR A 52 -11.11 11.82 -3.04
N ILE A 53 -10.14 12.43 -2.37
CA ILE A 53 -9.12 11.74 -1.59
C ILE A 53 -9.24 12.13 -0.11
N ASN A 54 -9.40 11.12 0.73
CA ASN A 54 -9.29 11.26 2.18
C ASN A 54 -7.94 10.70 2.64
N LEU A 55 -6.97 11.58 2.89
CA LEU A 55 -5.66 11.18 3.38
C LEU A 55 -5.74 10.86 4.87
N MET A 56 -5.47 9.60 5.22
CA MET A 56 -5.35 9.14 6.60
C MET A 56 -3.89 8.79 6.90
N ILE A 57 -3.35 9.39 7.95
CA ILE A 57 -1.99 9.12 8.41
C ILE A 57 -2.06 8.23 9.63
N GLY A 58 -1.42 7.06 9.55
CA GLY A 58 -1.41 6.12 10.66
C GLY A 58 -0.83 4.77 10.24
N ASP A 59 -0.73 3.90 11.21
CA ASP A 59 -0.23 2.54 11.03
C ASP A 59 -1.32 1.66 10.41
N SER A 60 -1.05 1.08 9.23
CA SER A 60 -1.96 0.21 8.47
C SER A 60 -2.48 -0.97 9.31
N ARG A 61 -1.65 -1.45 10.26
CA ARG A 61 -2.00 -2.53 11.21
C ARG A 61 -3.16 -2.18 12.16
N TRP A 62 -3.55 -0.91 12.22
CA TRP A 62 -4.65 -0.44 13.07
C TRP A 62 -5.75 0.27 12.28
N LEU A 63 -5.43 0.92 11.15
CA LEU A 63 -6.37 1.71 10.37
C LEU A 63 -7.52 0.89 9.77
N TRP A 64 -7.29 -0.39 9.48
CA TRP A 64 -8.34 -1.28 8.97
C TRP A 64 -9.59 -1.36 9.88
N LYS A 65 -9.43 -1.12 11.18
CA LYS A 65 -10.53 -1.13 12.15
C LYS A 65 -11.55 -0.01 11.96
N TRP A 66 -11.21 0.99 11.18
CA TRP A 66 -12.09 2.12 10.86
C TRP A 66 -13.02 1.83 9.69
N TYR A 67 -12.87 0.67 9.08
CA TYR A 67 -13.67 0.22 7.95
C TYR A 67 -14.49 -0.99 8.36
N ASP A 68 -15.76 -1.01 7.95
CA ASP A 68 -16.62 -2.17 8.13
C ASP A 68 -16.13 -3.36 7.29
N GLU A 69 -16.47 -4.56 7.70
CA GLU A 69 -16.22 -5.76 6.90
C GLU A 69 -16.92 -5.62 5.54
N GLU A 70 -16.23 -6.08 4.48
CA GLU A 70 -16.75 -6.05 3.10
C GLU A 70 -17.23 -4.66 2.64
N SER A 71 -16.59 -3.57 3.13
CA SER A 71 -16.96 -2.19 2.78
C SER A 71 -16.18 -1.61 1.60
N LEU A 72 -14.98 -2.12 1.31
CA LEU A 72 -14.08 -1.57 0.31
C LEU A 72 -14.16 -2.33 -1.02
N GLN A 73 -14.24 -1.61 -2.12
CA GLN A 73 -14.21 -2.23 -3.45
C GLN A 73 -12.81 -2.61 -3.89
N PHE A 74 -11.82 -1.87 -3.45
CA PHE A 74 -10.42 -2.07 -3.81
C PHE A 74 -9.52 -1.66 -2.66
N VAL A 75 -8.53 -2.48 -2.38
CA VAL A 75 -7.42 -2.20 -1.47
C VAL A 75 -6.13 -2.48 -2.20
N TYR A 76 -5.14 -1.60 -2.08
CA TYR A 76 -3.80 -1.80 -2.62
C TYR A 76 -2.79 -1.66 -1.49
N ILE A 77 -1.96 -2.68 -1.30
CA ILE A 77 -0.94 -2.75 -0.25
C ILE A 77 0.42 -2.49 -0.88
N ASP A 78 1.01 -1.38 -0.47
CA ASP A 78 2.35 -0.95 -0.90
C ASP A 78 3.06 -0.34 0.32
N GLY A 79 3.37 -1.19 1.28
CA GLY A 79 3.90 -0.79 2.57
C GLY A 79 5.20 -1.47 2.95
N ASP A 80 5.26 -2.00 4.17
CA ASP A 80 6.42 -2.72 4.68
C ASP A 80 6.61 -4.06 3.93
N HIS A 81 7.87 -4.49 3.76
CA HIS A 81 8.22 -5.75 3.12
C HIS A 81 8.63 -6.84 4.13
N ASN A 82 8.58 -6.53 5.44
CA ASN A 82 8.76 -7.56 6.47
C ASN A 82 7.58 -8.53 6.42
N TYR A 83 7.88 -9.83 6.38
CA TYR A 83 6.86 -10.88 6.23
C TYR A 83 5.73 -10.78 7.26
N GLU A 84 6.04 -10.58 8.53
CA GLU A 84 5.03 -10.51 9.58
C GLU A 84 4.11 -9.30 9.42
N ILE A 85 4.64 -8.19 8.91
CA ILE A 85 3.88 -6.96 8.71
C ILE A 85 3.01 -7.05 7.47
N VAL A 86 3.59 -7.43 6.32
CA VAL A 86 2.81 -7.57 5.09
C VAL A 86 1.73 -8.65 5.19
N LYS A 87 2.03 -9.73 5.93
CA LYS A 87 1.03 -10.77 6.20
C LYS A 87 -0.14 -10.21 7.01
N LEU A 88 0.13 -9.45 8.07
CA LEU A 88 -0.91 -8.80 8.87
C LEU A 88 -1.74 -7.81 8.05
N ASP A 89 -1.11 -7.05 7.16
CA ASP A 89 -1.83 -6.13 6.29
C ASP A 89 -2.74 -6.90 5.33
N ILE A 90 -2.21 -7.90 4.63
CA ILE A 90 -3.02 -8.73 3.73
C ILE A 90 -4.20 -9.37 4.48
N ASP A 91 -3.98 -9.97 5.65
CA ASP A 91 -5.02 -10.64 6.42
C ASP A 91 -6.12 -9.66 6.90
N ASN A 92 -5.71 -8.53 7.44
CA ASN A 92 -6.63 -7.54 7.98
C ASN A 92 -7.44 -6.83 6.89
N TRP A 93 -6.75 -6.39 5.82
CA TRP A 93 -7.39 -5.65 4.75
C TRP A 93 -8.22 -6.53 3.83
N TRP A 94 -7.88 -7.83 3.68
CA TRP A 94 -8.73 -8.79 2.97
C TRP A 94 -10.15 -8.85 3.52
N SER A 95 -10.28 -8.81 4.85
CA SER A 95 -11.61 -8.82 5.50
C SER A 95 -12.46 -7.58 5.12
N ARG A 96 -11.83 -6.46 4.78
CA ARG A 96 -12.48 -5.20 4.40
C ARG A 96 -12.89 -5.14 2.94
N VAL A 97 -12.29 -5.96 2.08
CA VAL A 97 -12.65 -6.06 0.66
C VAL A 97 -14.03 -6.70 0.51
N LYS A 98 -14.90 -6.10 -0.30
CA LYS A 98 -16.23 -6.64 -0.65
C LYS A 98 -16.11 -7.92 -1.44
N VAL A 99 -17.12 -8.77 -1.36
CA VAL A 99 -17.31 -9.86 -2.34
C VAL A 99 -17.42 -9.25 -3.74
N GLY A 100 -16.57 -9.72 -4.65
CA GLY A 100 -16.44 -9.19 -6.01
C GLY A 100 -15.50 -7.99 -6.13
N GLY A 101 -14.99 -7.45 -5.00
CA GLY A 101 -13.93 -6.44 -4.96
C GLY A 101 -12.53 -7.05 -5.13
N TYR A 102 -11.50 -6.23 -4.96
CA TYR A 102 -10.12 -6.62 -5.24
C TYR A 102 -9.17 -6.23 -4.12
N LEU A 103 -8.21 -7.12 -3.83
CA LEU A 103 -6.98 -6.82 -3.12
C LEU A 103 -5.83 -6.84 -4.11
N GLY A 104 -5.04 -5.80 -4.17
CA GLY A 104 -3.78 -5.72 -4.90
C GLY A 104 -2.61 -5.41 -3.99
N GLY A 105 -1.42 -5.55 -4.52
CA GLY A 105 -0.19 -5.16 -3.83
C GLY A 105 0.98 -5.10 -4.78
N ASP A 106 2.05 -4.46 -4.33
CA ASP A 106 3.29 -4.29 -5.09
C ASP A 106 4.41 -5.20 -4.56
N ASP A 107 5.54 -5.16 -5.24
CA ASP A 107 6.83 -5.70 -4.81
C ASP A 107 6.95 -7.24 -4.70
N ILE A 108 6.08 -7.99 -5.37
CA ILE A 108 6.13 -9.46 -5.34
C ILE A 108 7.39 -10.05 -5.99
N ASP A 109 7.98 -9.36 -6.96
CA ASP A 109 9.21 -9.80 -7.63
C ASP A 109 10.46 -9.38 -6.85
N ALA A 110 10.38 -8.27 -6.12
CA ALA A 110 11.49 -7.71 -5.35
C ALA A 110 11.63 -8.36 -3.97
N TYR A 111 10.50 -8.73 -3.34
CA TYR A 111 10.51 -9.25 -1.96
C TYR A 111 9.77 -10.60 -1.85
N PRO A 112 10.53 -11.70 -1.66
CA PRO A 112 9.94 -13.04 -1.45
C PRO A 112 8.96 -13.12 -0.28
N SER A 113 9.08 -12.24 0.69
CA SER A 113 8.17 -12.12 1.84
C SER A 113 6.76 -11.69 1.42
N VAL A 114 6.65 -10.75 0.48
CA VAL A 114 5.37 -10.29 -0.08
C VAL A 114 4.70 -11.40 -0.88
N LEU A 115 5.47 -12.03 -1.79
CA LEU A 115 4.99 -13.16 -2.59
C LEU A 115 4.51 -14.32 -1.70
N ARG A 116 5.24 -14.62 -0.62
CA ARG A 116 4.85 -15.63 0.35
C ARG A 116 3.54 -15.29 1.04
N ALA A 117 3.39 -14.08 1.55
CA ALA A 117 2.17 -13.66 2.24
C ALA A 117 0.95 -13.68 1.31
N MET A 118 1.11 -13.27 0.05
CA MET A 118 0.09 -13.38 -0.99
C MET A 118 -0.33 -14.84 -1.23
N ASN A 119 0.63 -15.75 -1.39
CA ASN A 119 0.35 -17.17 -1.64
C ASN A 119 -0.38 -17.81 -0.45
N GLU A 120 -0.02 -17.47 0.77
CA GLU A 120 -0.72 -17.96 1.98
C GLU A 120 -2.18 -17.48 2.04
N LEU A 121 -2.48 -16.26 1.61
CA LEU A 121 -3.87 -15.81 1.44
C LEU A 121 -4.61 -16.66 0.41
N ILE A 122 -4.01 -16.88 -0.77
CA ILE A 122 -4.61 -17.66 -1.86
C ILE A 122 -4.95 -19.07 -1.39
N GLU A 123 -4.02 -19.72 -0.71
CA GLU A 123 -4.19 -21.07 -0.17
C GLU A 123 -5.28 -21.13 0.91
N ARG A 124 -5.22 -20.23 1.88
CA ARG A 124 -6.17 -20.17 3.00
C ARG A 124 -7.60 -19.95 2.54
N GLU A 125 -7.81 -19.04 1.61
CA GLU A 125 -9.12 -18.69 1.08
C GLU A 125 -9.58 -19.58 -0.08
N ASN A 126 -8.74 -20.55 -0.51
CA ASN A 126 -8.97 -21.42 -1.68
C ASN A 126 -9.31 -20.61 -2.95
N ILE A 127 -8.55 -19.54 -3.21
CA ILE A 127 -8.82 -18.62 -4.31
C ILE A 127 -8.46 -19.28 -5.64
N PRO A 128 -9.40 -19.42 -6.58
CA PRO A 128 -9.12 -20.07 -7.85
C PRO A 128 -8.29 -19.17 -8.79
N ASN A 129 -7.44 -19.77 -9.61
CA ASN A 129 -6.50 -19.07 -10.49
C ASN A 129 -7.12 -17.98 -11.37
N HIS A 130 -8.37 -18.18 -11.84
CA HIS A 130 -9.04 -17.18 -12.68
C HIS A 130 -9.40 -15.89 -11.96
N LYS A 131 -9.29 -15.85 -10.62
CA LYS A 131 -9.46 -14.65 -9.80
C LYS A 131 -8.14 -13.95 -9.47
N ILE A 132 -7.00 -14.48 -9.92
CA ILE A 132 -5.66 -13.98 -9.62
C ILE A 132 -5.06 -13.43 -10.91
N GLN A 133 -4.55 -12.22 -10.85
CA GLN A 133 -3.80 -11.60 -11.94
C GLN A 133 -2.43 -11.19 -11.39
N ILE A 134 -1.39 -11.56 -12.12
CA ILE A 134 -0.01 -11.21 -11.81
C ILE A 134 0.49 -10.26 -12.90
N PHE A 135 1.08 -9.18 -12.49
CA PHE A 135 1.71 -8.18 -13.33
C PHE A 135 3.22 -8.11 -13.00
N PRO A 136 4.03 -7.45 -13.79
CA PRO A 136 5.39 -7.16 -13.38
C PRO A 136 5.39 -6.45 -12.03
N ASN A 137 6.04 -7.05 -11.03
CA ASN A 137 6.18 -6.61 -9.63
C ASN A 137 4.89 -6.43 -8.81
N SER A 138 3.70 -6.72 -9.35
CA SER A 138 2.44 -6.51 -8.61
C SER A 138 1.41 -7.63 -8.84
N PHE A 139 0.39 -7.67 -7.99
CA PHE A 139 -0.69 -8.65 -8.08
C PHE A 139 -2.06 -8.02 -7.87
N LEU A 140 -3.08 -8.73 -8.31
CA LEU A 140 -4.48 -8.39 -8.08
C LEU A 140 -5.29 -9.68 -7.83
N ILE A 141 -6.00 -9.73 -6.73
CA ILE A 141 -6.83 -10.87 -6.32
C ILE A 141 -8.28 -10.40 -6.17
N ARG A 142 -9.19 -11.07 -6.85
CA ARG A 142 -10.63 -10.82 -6.70
C ARG A 142 -11.22 -11.67 -5.58
N LYS A 143 -11.93 -11.04 -4.66
CA LYS A 143 -12.67 -11.73 -3.59
C LYS A 143 -13.95 -12.42 -4.05
#